data_1b47adccc95b22738df90e36dcab42c6
#
_entry.id   1b47adccc95b22738df90e36dcab42c6
#
_cell.length_a   1.000
_cell.length_b   1.000
_cell.length_c   1.000
_cell.angle_alpha   90.00
_cell.angle_beta   90.00
_cell.angle_gamma   90.00
#
_symmetry.space_group_name_H-M   'P 1'
#
loop_
_entity.id
_entity.type
_entity.pdbx_description
1 polymer ?
#
loop_
_entity_poly.entity_id
_entity_poly.type
_entity_poly.pdbx_seq_one_letter_code
_entity_poly.pdbx_strand_id
1 'polypeptide(L)'
;MSKFAPWRTFSIFISSTFADMQAERDHLKNIVLPKVKEELQKQRIKLEIVDLRWGLDTTSIEQEDEREITVLKVCLDEIERCKPFFICLLGDRYGWIPPEKRMDDATRGMDHISRNKGKSVTALEIEFGVLHVRLFSKFRSLNPDSFQHTSGLPCFHS
;
A
#
# COMPACT_ATOMS: atom_id res chain seq x y z
N MET A 1 13.71 -36.82 3.80
CA MET A 1 13.96 -35.40 3.48
C MET A 1 12.62 -34.69 3.40
N SER A 2 12.35 -33.77 4.33
CA SER A 2 11.05 -33.08 4.43
C SER A 2 10.83 -32.15 3.22
N LYS A 3 9.80 -32.44 2.42
CA LYS A 3 9.39 -31.63 1.25
C LYS A 3 8.52 -30.44 1.66
N PHE A 4 8.89 -29.73 2.70
CA PHE A 4 8.10 -28.55 3.06
C PHE A 4 8.54 -27.36 2.21
N ALA A 5 7.59 -26.76 1.47
CA ALA A 5 7.83 -25.54 0.75
C ALA A 5 8.34 -24.43 1.69
N PRO A 6 9.28 -23.59 1.27
CA PRO A 6 9.79 -22.48 2.09
C PRO A 6 8.66 -21.46 2.37
N TRP A 7 8.78 -20.76 3.48
CA TRP A 7 7.91 -19.63 3.79
C TRP A 7 8.09 -18.51 2.76
N ARG A 8 6.99 -17.92 2.33
CA ARG A 8 6.99 -16.73 1.48
C ARG A 8 6.46 -15.54 2.26
N THR A 9 7.06 -14.39 2.08
CA THR A 9 6.61 -13.13 2.70
C THR A 9 6.02 -12.23 1.64
N PHE A 10 4.83 -11.72 1.91
CA PHE A 10 4.20 -10.67 1.11
C PHE A 10 3.95 -9.47 2.00
N SER A 11 4.15 -8.28 1.45
CA SER A 11 3.87 -7.02 2.13
C SER A 11 2.67 -6.36 1.48
N ILE A 12 1.78 -5.78 2.28
CA ILE A 12 0.62 -5.02 1.81
C ILE A 12 0.71 -3.59 2.33
N PHE A 13 0.56 -2.62 1.43
CA PHE A 13 0.54 -1.21 1.78
C PHE A 13 -0.90 -0.74 2.02
N ILE A 14 -1.11 0.01 3.10
CA ILE A 14 -2.41 0.61 3.42
C ILE A 14 -2.28 2.12 3.36
N SER A 15 -3.00 2.72 2.40
CA SER A 15 -3.06 4.16 2.17
C SER A 15 -4.41 4.72 2.62
N SER A 16 -4.41 5.86 3.28
CA SER A 16 -5.55 6.76 3.45
C SER A 16 -5.07 8.11 3.97
N THR A 17 -5.94 9.12 4.00
CA THR A 17 -5.65 10.38 4.68
C THR A 17 -5.54 10.19 6.19
N PHE A 18 -4.71 11.01 6.86
CA PHE A 18 -4.43 10.86 8.30
C PHE A 18 -5.65 11.08 9.20
N ALA A 19 -6.52 11.98 8.81
CA ALA A 19 -7.65 12.40 9.64
C ALA A 19 -8.97 11.69 9.33
N ASP A 20 -9.00 10.89 8.25
CA ASP A 20 -10.17 10.13 7.84
C ASP A 20 -9.97 8.63 8.03
N MET A 21 -11.07 7.88 7.93
CA MET A 21 -11.08 6.43 7.85
C MET A 21 -10.39 5.74 9.04
N GLN A 22 -10.46 6.35 10.22
CA GLN A 22 -9.79 5.78 11.41
C GLN A 22 -10.49 4.49 11.87
N ALA A 23 -11.82 4.52 11.96
CA ALA A 23 -12.60 3.35 12.36
C ALA A 23 -12.44 2.18 11.37
N GLU A 24 -12.45 2.49 10.06
CA GLU A 24 -12.25 1.52 9.00
C GLU A 24 -10.85 0.92 9.04
N ARG A 25 -9.83 1.73 9.28
CA ARG A 25 -8.46 1.23 9.47
C ARG A 25 -8.33 0.36 10.70
N ASP A 26 -8.91 0.78 11.83
CA ASP A 26 -8.86 0.01 13.06
C ASP A 26 -9.59 -1.33 12.88
N HIS A 27 -10.73 -1.33 12.20
CA HIS A 27 -11.44 -2.57 11.86
C HIS A 27 -10.59 -3.46 10.94
N LEU A 28 -10.01 -2.88 9.89
CA LEU A 28 -9.13 -3.60 8.98
C LEU A 28 -7.97 -4.23 9.73
N LYS A 29 -7.27 -3.44 10.57
CA LYS A 29 -6.09 -3.87 11.31
C LYS A 29 -6.40 -4.91 12.39
N ASN A 30 -7.47 -4.69 13.16
CA ASN A 30 -7.73 -5.48 14.37
C ASN A 30 -8.62 -6.69 14.11
N ILE A 31 -9.43 -6.67 13.06
CA ILE A 31 -10.41 -7.73 12.78
C ILE A 31 -10.12 -8.46 11.46
N VAL A 32 -9.96 -7.72 10.36
CA VAL A 32 -9.85 -8.34 9.03
C VAL A 32 -8.47 -8.94 8.79
N LEU A 33 -7.42 -8.14 8.95
CA LEU A 33 -6.05 -8.57 8.65
C LEU A 33 -5.54 -9.72 9.53
N PRO A 34 -5.88 -9.82 10.82
CA PRO A 34 -5.54 -11.00 11.61
C PRO A 34 -6.13 -12.30 11.05
N LYS A 35 -7.39 -12.28 10.60
CA LYS A 35 -8.04 -13.45 9.98
C LYS A 35 -7.34 -13.82 8.65
N VAL A 36 -7.03 -12.82 7.84
CA VAL A 36 -6.29 -13.05 6.58
C VAL A 36 -4.89 -13.63 6.86
N LYS A 37 -4.19 -13.11 7.87
CA LYS A 37 -2.87 -13.65 8.28
C LYS A 37 -2.98 -15.11 8.69
N GLU A 38 -3.97 -15.47 9.47
CA GLU A 38 -4.20 -16.85 9.92
C GLU A 38 -4.40 -17.81 8.72
N GLU A 39 -5.25 -17.41 7.76
CA GLU A 39 -5.48 -18.22 6.55
C GLU A 39 -4.21 -18.34 5.68
N LEU A 40 -3.46 -17.25 5.53
CA LEU A 40 -2.21 -17.26 4.76
C LEU A 40 -1.12 -18.10 5.44
N GLN A 41 -1.06 -18.13 6.77
CA GLN A 41 -0.12 -18.96 7.52
C GLN A 41 -0.32 -20.46 7.23
N LYS A 42 -1.55 -20.92 7.04
CA LYS A 42 -1.85 -22.30 6.62
C LYS A 42 -1.17 -22.67 5.29
N GLN A 43 -0.98 -21.67 4.44
CA GLN A 43 -0.29 -21.79 3.14
C GLN A 43 1.21 -21.44 3.22
N ARG A 44 1.77 -21.28 4.41
CA ARG A 44 3.16 -20.85 4.66
C ARG A 44 3.48 -19.49 4.05
N ILE A 45 2.51 -18.58 4.13
CA ILE A 45 2.66 -17.20 3.72
C ILE A 45 2.63 -16.30 4.96
N LYS A 46 3.66 -15.47 5.11
CA LYS A 46 3.74 -14.40 6.09
C LYS A 46 3.25 -13.10 5.43
N LEU A 47 2.23 -12.48 6.00
CA LEU A 47 1.75 -11.17 5.56
C LEU A 47 2.29 -10.07 6.45
N GLU A 48 3.05 -9.15 5.88
CA GLU A 48 3.51 -7.91 6.51
C GLU A 48 2.58 -6.76 6.13
N ILE A 49 2.23 -5.94 7.12
CA ILE A 49 1.32 -4.81 6.92
C ILE A 49 2.16 -3.55 7.06
N VAL A 50 2.12 -2.70 6.04
CA VAL A 50 2.77 -1.39 6.03
C VAL A 50 1.67 -0.33 6.07
N ASP A 51 1.55 0.33 7.20
CA ASP A 51 0.69 1.48 7.42
C ASP A 51 1.51 2.60 8.07
N LEU A 52 1.92 3.58 7.26
CA LEU A 52 2.85 4.62 7.69
C LEU A 52 2.24 5.64 8.66
N ARG A 53 0.94 5.58 8.93
CA ARG A 53 0.33 6.39 10.00
C ARG A 53 0.83 6.06 11.40
N TRP A 54 1.35 4.86 11.59
CA TRP A 54 1.82 4.40 12.90
C TRP A 54 3.24 4.84 13.24
N GLY A 55 3.77 5.78 12.47
CA GLY A 55 4.99 6.49 12.81
C GLY A 55 6.17 6.05 11.97
N LEU A 56 6.60 6.95 11.13
CA LEU A 56 8.00 7.07 10.82
C LEU A 56 8.65 7.78 11.99
N ASP A 57 9.66 7.15 12.61
CA ASP A 57 10.46 7.83 13.61
C ASP A 57 11.31 8.90 12.92
N THR A 58 10.78 10.11 12.92
CA THR A 58 11.48 11.30 12.39
C THR A 58 12.01 12.18 13.51
N THR A 59 12.03 11.69 14.76
CA THR A 59 12.43 12.47 15.94
C THR A 59 13.90 12.92 15.88
N SER A 60 14.75 12.20 15.16
CA SER A 60 16.16 12.53 14.96
C SER A 60 16.39 13.61 13.89
N ILE A 61 15.38 14.00 13.12
CA ILE A 61 15.50 15.01 12.07
C ILE A 61 15.04 16.35 12.67
N GLU A 62 15.95 17.30 12.81
CA GLU A 62 15.65 18.60 13.43
C GLU A 62 14.84 19.53 12.51
N GLN A 63 15.08 19.47 11.19
CA GLN A 63 14.44 20.35 10.22
C GLN A 63 13.11 19.75 9.72
N GLU A 64 12.03 20.52 9.79
CA GLU A 64 10.70 20.09 9.34
C GLU A 64 10.66 19.74 7.85
N ASP A 65 11.36 20.51 7.03
CA ASP A 65 11.47 20.27 5.57
C ASP A 65 12.09 18.92 5.26
N GLU A 66 13.15 18.55 5.98
CA GLU A 66 13.81 17.25 5.80
C GLU A 66 12.96 16.08 6.27
N ARG A 67 12.17 16.28 7.36
CA ARG A 67 11.20 15.27 7.82
C ARG A 67 10.17 14.97 6.75
N GLU A 68 9.57 15.99 6.15
CA GLU A 68 8.55 15.82 5.11
C GLU A 68 9.11 15.14 3.86
N ILE A 69 10.29 15.53 3.40
CA ILE A 69 10.97 14.89 2.27
C ILE A 69 11.24 13.41 2.59
N THR A 70 11.71 13.12 3.80
CA THR A 70 11.99 11.74 4.24
C THR A 70 10.72 10.92 4.27
N VAL A 71 9.62 11.45 4.84
CA VAL A 71 8.32 10.78 4.85
C VAL A 71 7.85 10.44 3.44
N LEU A 72 7.92 11.38 2.51
CA LEU A 72 7.52 11.15 1.11
C LEU A 72 8.35 10.05 0.45
N LYS A 73 9.68 10.06 0.61
CA LYS A 73 10.57 9.03 0.07
C LYS A 73 10.23 7.65 0.63
N VAL A 74 10.09 7.54 1.95
CA VAL A 74 9.75 6.28 2.60
C VAL A 74 8.38 5.77 2.13
N CYS A 75 7.37 6.65 1.96
CA CYS A 75 6.08 6.25 1.41
C CYS A 75 6.22 5.60 0.02
N LEU A 76 6.97 6.22 -0.87
CA LEU A 76 7.15 5.72 -2.23
C LEU A 76 7.94 4.42 -2.28
N ASP A 77 9.01 4.31 -1.48
CA ASP A 77 9.84 3.10 -1.38
C ASP A 77 9.04 1.91 -0.81
N GLU A 78 8.22 2.15 0.22
CA GLU A 78 7.38 1.12 0.82
C GLU A 78 6.27 0.67 -0.11
N ILE A 79 5.67 1.56 -0.90
CA ILE A 79 4.70 1.19 -1.94
C ILE A 79 5.37 0.27 -2.97
N GLU A 80 6.57 0.62 -3.46
CA GLU A 80 7.29 -0.21 -4.43
C GLU A 80 7.58 -1.60 -3.87
N ARG A 81 7.99 -1.66 -2.60
CA ARG A 81 8.25 -2.93 -1.89
C ARG A 81 7.00 -3.79 -1.73
N CYS A 82 5.85 -3.16 -1.52
CA CYS A 82 4.57 -3.87 -1.29
C CYS A 82 3.87 -4.30 -2.58
N LYS A 83 4.26 -3.78 -3.74
CA LYS A 83 3.61 -4.14 -5.01
C LYS A 83 3.54 -5.66 -5.22
N PRO A 84 2.42 -6.18 -5.71
CA PRO A 84 1.22 -5.50 -6.21
C PRO A 84 0.12 -5.30 -5.15
N PHE A 85 0.41 -5.49 -3.87
CA PHE A 85 -0.61 -5.49 -2.81
C PHE A 85 -0.76 -4.10 -2.20
N PHE A 86 -1.89 -3.47 -2.49
CA PHE A 86 -2.20 -2.12 -2.07
C PHE A 86 -3.67 -2.00 -1.69
N ILE A 87 -3.96 -1.42 -0.53
CA ILE A 87 -5.32 -1.08 -0.09
C ILE A 87 -5.38 0.42 0.10
N CYS A 88 -6.36 1.07 -0.52
CA CYS A 88 -6.64 2.47 -0.30
C CYS A 88 -8.03 2.66 0.32
N LEU A 89 -8.08 3.39 1.43
CA LEU A 89 -9.32 3.81 2.08
C LEU A 89 -9.52 5.29 1.77
N LEU A 90 -10.55 5.61 1.01
CA LEU A 90 -10.88 6.98 0.60
C LEU A 90 -12.06 7.50 1.41
N GLY A 91 -11.85 8.64 2.06
CA GLY A 91 -12.88 9.42 2.72
C GLY A 91 -13.14 10.73 1.98
N ASP A 92 -13.67 11.70 2.68
CA ASP A 92 -14.07 13.01 2.10
C ASP A 92 -12.89 13.98 1.94
N ARG A 93 -11.75 13.69 2.56
CA ARG A 93 -10.57 14.56 2.54
C ARG A 93 -9.64 14.20 1.41
N TYR A 94 -9.13 15.21 0.71
CA TYR A 94 -8.12 15.01 -0.33
C TYR A 94 -6.73 14.68 0.23
N GLY A 95 -6.47 15.11 1.46
CA GLY A 95 -5.17 14.93 2.13
C GLY A 95 -4.22 16.10 1.95
N TRP A 96 -3.04 15.99 2.58
CA TRP A 96 -2.02 17.02 2.57
C TRP A 96 -1.29 17.09 1.22
N ILE A 97 -1.17 18.32 0.71
CA ILE A 97 -0.44 18.62 -0.54
C ILE A 97 0.93 19.18 -0.14
N PRO A 98 2.03 18.47 -0.42
CA PRO A 98 3.38 18.97 -0.14
C PRO A 98 3.70 20.22 -0.97
N PRO A 99 4.52 21.16 -0.43
CA PRO A 99 5.10 22.24 -1.23
C PRO A 99 5.89 21.69 -2.43
N GLU A 100 5.78 22.34 -3.60
CA GLU A 100 6.40 21.85 -4.85
C GLU A 100 7.88 21.52 -4.70
N LYS A 101 8.65 22.40 -4.04
CA LYS A 101 10.08 22.18 -3.81
C LYS A 101 10.37 20.89 -3.07
N ARG A 102 9.59 20.58 -2.03
CA ARG A 102 9.74 19.35 -1.24
C ARG A 102 9.37 18.11 -2.06
N MET A 103 8.36 18.24 -2.90
CA MET A 103 7.98 17.18 -3.83
C MET A 103 9.10 16.89 -4.84
N ASP A 104 9.67 17.93 -5.45
CA ASP A 104 10.77 17.80 -6.41
C ASP A 104 12.01 17.15 -5.74
N ASP A 105 12.33 17.54 -4.50
CA ASP A 105 13.45 16.95 -3.75
C ASP A 105 13.20 15.48 -3.35
N ALA A 106 11.96 15.14 -2.98
CA ALA A 106 11.60 13.77 -2.62
C ALA A 106 11.56 12.83 -3.84
N THR A 107 11.18 13.34 -5.01
CA THR A 107 11.00 12.55 -6.23
C THR A 107 12.19 12.67 -7.21
N ARG A 108 13.27 13.29 -6.77
CA ARG A 108 14.49 13.45 -7.61
C ARG A 108 15.02 12.09 -8.05
N GLY A 109 15.09 11.87 -9.36
CA GLY A 109 15.49 10.59 -9.97
C GLY A 109 14.33 9.63 -10.27
N MET A 110 13.09 10.04 -10.00
CA MET A 110 11.87 9.29 -10.33
C MET A 110 11.14 9.98 -11.50
N ASP A 111 11.57 9.74 -12.72
CA ASP A 111 11.14 10.48 -13.93
C ASP A 111 9.62 10.53 -14.17
N HIS A 112 8.88 9.58 -13.62
CA HIS A 112 7.42 9.49 -13.80
C HIS A 112 6.62 10.24 -12.73
N ILE A 113 7.25 10.72 -11.65
CA ILE A 113 6.58 11.44 -10.55
C ILE A 113 6.63 12.95 -10.72
N SER A 114 7.59 13.48 -11.47
CA SER A 114 7.79 14.92 -11.70
C SER A 114 6.57 15.66 -12.29
N ARG A 115 5.58 14.93 -12.83
CA ARG A 115 4.32 15.50 -13.38
C ARG A 115 3.21 15.67 -12.34
N ASN A 116 3.47 15.36 -11.08
CA ASN A 116 2.44 15.22 -10.05
C ASN A 116 2.36 16.40 -9.08
N LYS A 117 2.76 17.59 -9.55
CA LYS A 117 2.64 18.83 -8.77
C LYS A 117 1.20 19.12 -8.38
N GLY A 118 1.00 19.57 -7.14
CA GLY A 118 -0.32 19.91 -6.62
C GLY A 118 -1.21 18.74 -6.20
N LYS A 119 -0.68 17.51 -6.19
CA LYS A 119 -1.39 16.33 -5.68
C LYS A 119 -1.11 16.11 -4.20
N SER A 120 -2.10 15.57 -3.50
CA SER A 120 -1.89 15.12 -2.11
C SER A 120 -1.02 13.87 -2.05
N VAL A 121 -0.40 13.63 -0.89
CA VAL A 121 0.38 12.40 -0.67
C VAL A 121 -0.46 11.16 -0.96
N THR A 122 -1.70 11.11 -0.49
CA THR A 122 -2.62 9.99 -0.76
C THR A 122 -2.89 9.81 -2.26
N ALA A 123 -3.06 10.91 -3.00
CA ALA A 123 -3.24 10.83 -4.46
C ALA A 123 -2.00 10.28 -5.16
N LEU A 124 -0.81 10.66 -4.71
CA LEU A 124 0.46 10.10 -5.21
C LEU A 124 0.62 8.62 -4.88
N GLU A 125 0.27 8.22 -3.66
CA GLU A 125 0.29 6.82 -3.25
C GLU A 125 -0.61 5.95 -4.13
N ILE A 126 -1.82 6.43 -4.46
CA ILE A 126 -2.73 5.72 -5.37
C ILE A 126 -2.13 5.63 -6.78
N GLU A 127 -1.66 6.74 -7.28
CA GLU A 127 -1.10 6.80 -8.63
C GLU A 127 0.10 5.86 -8.75
N PHE A 128 0.99 5.89 -7.78
CA PHE A 128 2.20 5.08 -7.76
C PHE A 128 1.91 3.61 -7.43
N GLY A 129 1.01 3.34 -6.48
CA GLY A 129 0.68 2.01 -6.00
C GLY A 129 -0.27 1.23 -6.90
N VAL A 130 -1.16 1.92 -7.63
CA VAL A 130 -2.23 1.30 -8.42
C VAL A 130 -2.09 1.59 -9.90
N LEU A 131 -2.00 2.87 -10.29
CA LEU A 131 -2.13 3.25 -11.70
C LEU A 131 -0.86 2.99 -12.52
N HIS A 132 0.33 3.01 -11.90
CA HIS A 132 1.60 2.71 -12.55
C HIS A 132 2.04 1.26 -12.44
N VAL A 133 1.24 0.41 -11.81
CA VAL A 133 1.49 -1.03 -11.82
C VAL A 133 1.21 -1.55 -13.22
N ARG A 134 2.25 -1.98 -13.92
CA ARG A 134 2.10 -2.85 -15.10
C ARG A 134 1.57 -4.21 -14.62
N LEU A 135 0.29 -4.25 -14.26
CA LEU A 135 -0.39 -5.40 -13.66
C LEU A 135 -0.38 -6.66 -14.52
N PHE A 136 -0.11 -6.53 -15.83
CA PHE A 136 -0.38 -7.63 -16.76
C PHE A 136 0.79 -8.58 -17.03
N SER A 137 2.03 -8.27 -16.64
CA SER A 137 3.16 -9.15 -16.94
C SER A 137 3.54 -10.14 -15.85
N LYS A 138 3.28 -9.81 -14.57
CA LYS A 138 3.65 -10.68 -13.44
C LYS A 138 2.56 -11.66 -13.00
N PHE A 139 1.29 -11.37 -13.21
CA PHE A 139 0.19 -12.28 -12.89
C PHE A 139 0.10 -13.48 -13.84
N ARG A 140 0.69 -13.41 -15.03
CA ARG A 140 0.69 -14.50 -15.99
C ARG A 140 1.60 -15.67 -15.61
N SER A 141 2.49 -15.50 -14.64
CA SER A 141 3.39 -16.54 -14.16
C SER A 141 2.92 -17.26 -12.88
N LEU A 142 1.83 -16.79 -12.28
CA LEU A 142 1.18 -17.47 -11.15
C LEU A 142 0.00 -18.27 -11.69
N ASN A 143 0.30 -19.49 -12.15
CA ASN A 143 -0.60 -20.62 -12.46
C ASN A 143 -2.02 -20.25 -12.98
N PRO A 144 -2.30 -20.40 -14.28
CA PRO A 144 -3.64 -20.13 -14.85
C PRO A 144 -4.73 -21.11 -14.38
N ASP A 145 -4.37 -22.21 -13.69
CA ASP A 145 -5.29 -23.30 -13.37
C ASP A 145 -5.98 -23.21 -12.00
N SER A 146 -5.72 -22.18 -11.19
CA SER A 146 -6.30 -22.06 -9.85
C SER A 146 -7.56 -21.19 -9.76
N PHE A 147 -8.04 -20.62 -10.86
CA PHE A 147 -9.31 -19.88 -10.93
C PHE A 147 -10.36 -20.67 -11.71
N GLN A 148 -10.71 -21.86 -11.24
CA GLN A 148 -11.97 -22.48 -11.65
C GLN A 148 -13.09 -21.94 -10.77
N HIS A 149 -14.02 -21.28 -11.44
CA HIS A 149 -15.38 -20.92 -11.08
C HIS A 149 -15.92 -21.47 -9.75
N THR A 150 -16.08 -20.58 -8.78
CA THR A 150 -17.24 -20.67 -7.88
C THR A 150 -18.26 -19.62 -8.32
N SER A 151 -19.07 -20.00 -9.29
CA SER A 151 -20.34 -19.36 -9.60
C SER A 151 -21.31 -19.66 -8.45
N GLY A 152 -21.62 -18.66 -7.66
CA GLY A 152 -22.60 -18.80 -6.58
C GLY A 152 -22.60 -17.64 -5.60
N LEU A 153 -22.84 -16.43 -6.08
CA LEU A 153 -23.30 -15.33 -5.22
C LEU A 153 -24.75 -15.02 -5.60
N PRO A 154 -25.71 -15.06 -4.67
CA PRO A 154 -27.09 -14.66 -4.94
C PRO A 154 -27.15 -13.14 -5.15
N CYS A 155 -27.80 -12.73 -6.23
CA CYS A 155 -28.21 -11.35 -6.46
C CYS A 155 -29.22 -10.94 -5.37
N PHE A 156 -28.90 -9.95 -4.58
CA PHE A 156 -29.90 -9.22 -3.81
C PHE A 156 -30.51 -8.16 -4.72
N HIS A 157 -31.76 -8.44 -5.14
CA HIS A 157 -32.70 -7.43 -5.63
C HIS A 157 -33.52 -6.93 -4.45
N SER A 158 -33.52 -5.65 -4.22
CA SER A 158 -34.58 -4.75 -3.80
C SER A 158 -33.99 -3.43 -3.29
#